data_a826692244f2af82298682ebf3db8df1
#
_entry.id   a826692244f2af82298682ebf3db8df1
#
_cell.length_a   1.000
_cell.length_b   1.000
_cell.length_c   1.000
_cell.angle_alpha   90.00
_cell.angle_beta   90.00
_cell.angle_gamma   90.00
#
_symmetry.space_group_name_H-M   'P 1'
#
loop_
_entity.id
_entity.type
_entity.pdbx_description
1 polymer ?
#
loop_
_entity_poly.entity_id
_entity_poly.type
_entity_poly.pdbx_seq_one_letter_code
_entity_poly.pdbx_strand_id
1 'polypeptide(L)'
;MLVYGFGVARDSPVLLWTPPPAMKHVAYVLTLVAMVLIAAVYVPHNAIKATVHHPMVLSVKTWALAHLLANGTLAHMLLFASMLLWSVLLFKASRARDKRNQTVYAPGNLASTILTVEIGLVMWLIFIGWAHGWLVGVQVMP
;
A
#
# COMPACT_ATOMS: atom_id res chain seq x y z
N MET A 1 20.37 0.65 3.83
CA MET A 1 20.93 -0.01 2.63
C MET A 1 19.95 -0.13 1.47
N LEU A 2 18.71 -0.62 1.65
CA LEU A 2 17.73 -0.78 0.55
C LEU A 2 17.41 0.54 -0.18
N VAL A 3 17.16 1.62 0.53
CA VAL A 3 16.81 2.95 -0.05
C VAL A 3 17.98 3.53 -0.83
N TYR A 4 19.20 3.43 -0.29
CA TYR A 4 20.42 3.91 -0.97
C TYR A 4 20.69 3.09 -2.24
N GLY A 5 20.65 1.75 -2.15
CA GLY A 5 20.84 0.88 -3.31
C GLY A 5 19.78 1.08 -4.40
N PHE A 6 18.53 1.37 -4.00
CA PHE A 6 17.47 1.72 -4.95
C PHE A 6 17.74 3.06 -5.66
N GLY A 7 18.25 4.09 -4.93
CA GLY A 7 18.64 5.37 -5.51
C GLY A 7 19.71 5.20 -6.59
N VAL A 8 20.79 4.49 -6.29
CA VAL A 8 21.89 4.22 -7.24
C VAL A 8 21.40 3.41 -8.45
N ALA A 9 20.52 2.41 -8.24
CA ALA A 9 19.99 1.60 -9.33
C ALA A 9 19.02 2.34 -10.26
N ARG A 10 18.54 3.52 -9.86
CA ARG A 10 17.72 4.40 -10.72
C ARG A 10 18.54 5.18 -11.74
N ASP A 11 19.81 5.42 -11.48
CA ASP A 11 20.69 6.19 -12.38
C ASP A 11 21.04 5.41 -13.65
N SER A 12 20.98 4.06 -13.57
CA SER A 12 21.16 3.16 -14.71
C SER A 12 20.09 2.06 -14.72
N PRO A 13 18.85 2.37 -15.14
CA PRO A 13 17.73 1.46 -15.01
C PRO A 13 17.82 0.27 -15.97
N VAL A 14 17.79 -0.95 -15.44
CA VAL A 14 17.60 -2.17 -16.23
C VAL A 14 16.12 -2.39 -16.44
N LEU A 15 15.65 -2.15 -17.67
CA LEU A 15 14.24 -2.36 -18.04
C LEU A 15 13.98 -3.85 -18.24
N LEU A 16 13.01 -4.41 -17.54
CA LEU A 16 12.57 -5.80 -17.69
C LEU A 16 11.30 -5.90 -18.56
N TRP A 17 10.39 -4.95 -18.43
CA TRP A 17 9.17 -4.88 -19.22
C TRP A 17 8.61 -3.45 -19.22
N THR A 18 7.72 -3.16 -20.17
CA THR A 18 7.04 -1.86 -20.25
C THR A 18 5.60 -2.03 -19.82
N PRO A 19 5.19 -1.46 -18.67
CA PRO A 19 3.80 -1.55 -18.22
C PRO A 19 2.84 -0.89 -19.22
N PRO A 20 1.73 -1.57 -19.58
CA PRO A 20 0.67 -0.94 -20.36
C PRO A 20 0.14 0.34 -19.67
N PRO A 21 -0.27 1.38 -20.41
CA PRO A 21 -0.78 2.63 -19.81
C PRO A 21 -1.93 2.43 -18.82
N ALA A 22 -2.79 1.44 -19.06
CA ALA A 22 -3.89 1.07 -18.17
C ALA A 22 -3.42 0.67 -16.76
N MET A 23 -2.20 0.15 -16.60
CA MET A 23 -1.67 -0.26 -15.29
C MET A 23 -1.48 0.93 -14.34
N LYS A 24 -1.29 2.14 -14.85
CA LYS A 24 -1.26 3.37 -14.02
C LYS A 24 -2.60 3.60 -13.33
N HIS A 25 -3.72 3.43 -14.03
CA HIS A 25 -5.06 3.58 -13.43
C HIS A 25 -5.34 2.50 -12.38
N VAL A 26 -4.93 1.27 -12.65
CA VAL A 26 -5.00 0.18 -11.65
C VAL A 26 -4.18 0.53 -10.42
N ALA A 27 -2.98 1.07 -10.60
CA ALA A 27 -2.13 1.50 -9.48
C ALA A 27 -2.76 2.65 -8.67
N TYR A 28 -3.44 3.60 -9.30
CA TYR A 28 -4.17 4.66 -8.60
C TYR A 28 -5.26 4.08 -7.68
N VAL A 29 -6.06 3.16 -8.19
CA VAL A 29 -7.10 2.52 -7.38
C VAL A 29 -6.50 1.71 -6.23
N LEU A 30 -5.46 0.92 -6.49
CA LEU A 30 -4.80 0.11 -5.46
C LEU A 30 -4.12 0.98 -4.40
N THR A 31 -3.49 2.10 -4.78
CA THR A 31 -2.87 3.02 -3.81
C THR A 31 -3.92 3.78 -3.00
N LEU A 32 -5.08 4.12 -3.58
CA LEU A 32 -6.22 4.66 -2.82
C LEU A 32 -6.68 3.64 -1.76
N VAL A 33 -6.88 2.38 -2.15
CA VAL A 33 -7.24 1.31 -1.20
C VAL A 33 -6.17 1.17 -0.11
N ALA A 34 -4.89 1.26 -0.46
CA ALA A 34 -3.81 1.21 0.51
C ALA A 34 -3.88 2.36 1.52
N MET A 35 -4.20 3.60 1.08
CA MET A 35 -4.35 4.75 1.97
C MET A 35 -5.57 4.63 2.89
N VAL A 36 -6.69 4.12 2.39
CA VAL A 36 -7.87 3.81 3.22
C VAL A 36 -7.54 2.75 4.27
N LEU A 37 -6.77 1.72 3.89
CA LEU A 37 -6.31 0.70 4.84
C LEU A 37 -5.36 1.27 5.91
N ILE A 38 -4.49 2.23 5.58
CA ILE A 38 -3.68 2.96 6.57
C ILE A 38 -4.57 3.76 7.51
N ALA A 39 -5.53 4.52 7.00
CA ALA A 39 -6.49 5.26 7.82
C ALA A 39 -7.25 4.33 8.78
N ALA A 40 -7.65 3.14 8.31
CA ALA A 40 -8.34 2.14 9.11
C ALA A 40 -7.53 1.61 10.31
N VAL A 41 -6.21 1.75 10.31
CA VAL A 41 -5.37 1.40 11.47
C VAL A 41 -5.67 2.32 12.65
N TYR A 42 -5.83 3.61 12.39
CA TYR A 42 -5.85 4.68 13.40
C TYR A 42 -7.26 5.10 13.81
N VAL A 43 -8.23 5.02 12.90
CA VAL A 43 -9.64 5.34 13.24
C VAL A 43 -10.23 4.20 14.05
N PRO A 44 -10.71 4.44 15.29
CA PRO A 44 -11.30 3.40 16.12
C PRO A 44 -12.69 2.99 15.60
N HIS A 45 -13.10 1.77 15.90
CA HIS A 45 -14.46 1.24 15.63
C HIS A 45 -14.89 1.34 14.14
N ASN A 46 -13.96 1.29 13.17
CA ASN A 46 -14.33 1.20 11.77
C ASN A 46 -14.54 -0.27 11.33
N ALA A 47 -15.51 -0.48 10.43
CA ALA A 47 -15.85 -1.81 9.93
C ALA A 47 -14.73 -2.43 9.06
N ILE A 48 -13.89 -1.60 8.42
CA ILE A 48 -12.77 -2.09 7.61
C ILE A 48 -11.80 -2.87 8.50
N LYS A 49 -11.34 -2.28 9.61
CA LYS A 49 -10.44 -2.96 10.56
C LYS A 49 -11.09 -4.18 11.19
N ALA A 50 -12.37 -4.10 11.54
CA ALA A 50 -13.13 -5.22 12.08
C ALA A 50 -13.21 -6.42 11.12
N THR A 51 -13.24 -6.15 9.81
CA THR A 51 -13.35 -7.18 8.77
C THR A 51 -12.00 -7.74 8.35
N VAL A 52 -11.03 -6.85 8.07
CA VAL A 52 -9.72 -7.28 7.53
C VAL A 52 -8.70 -7.64 8.61
N HIS A 53 -8.91 -7.21 9.84
CA HIS A 53 -8.13 -7.44 11.07
C HIS A 53 -6.73 -6.80 11.07
N HIS A 54 -5.97 -6.91 9.99
CA HIS A 54 -4.60 -6.39 9.87
C HIS A 54 -4.46 -5.37 8.72
N PRO A 55 -5.16 -4.21 8.81
CA PRO A 55 -5.21 -3.24 7.69
C PRO A 55 -3.85 -2.66 7.33
N MET A 56 -2.93 -2.46 8.27
CA MET A 56 -1.58 -1.98 7.99
C MET A 56 -0.81 -2.92 7.06
N VAL A 57 -0.83 -4.21 7.36
CA VAL A 57 -0.12 -5.22 6.54
C VAL A 57 -0.75 -5.35 5.16
N LEU A 58 -2.08 -5.30 5.09
CA LEU A 58 -2.80 -5.29 3.81
C LEU A 58 -2.53 -4.03 3.00
N SER A 59 -2.37 -2.87 3.64
CA SER A 59 -1.97 -1.64 2.98
C SER A 59 -0.62 -1.79 2.27
N VAL A 60 0.41 -2.31 2.97
CA VAL A 60 1.72 -2.57 2.36
C VAL A 60 1.63 -3.55 1.21
N LYS A 61 0.84 -4.62 1.38
CA LYS A 61 0.62 -5.63 0.33
C LYS A 61 0.00 -5.00 -0.93
N THR A 62 -1.06 -4.20 -0.76
CA THR A 62 -1.78 -3.54 -1.87
C THR A 62 -0.91 -2.49 -2.54
N TRP A 63 -0.17 -1.69 -1.76
CA TRP A 63 0.78 -0.70 -2.24
C TRP A 63 1.92 -1.32 -3.05
N ALA A 64 2.53 -2.39 -2.54
CA ALA A 64 3.61 -3.08 -3.23
C ALA A 64 3.14 -3.69 -4.56
N LEU A 65 1.94 -4.29 -4.57
CA LEU A 65 1.32 -4.81 -5.80
C LEU A 65 1.07 -3.70 -6.82
N ALA A 66 0.52 -2.54 -6.39
CA ALA A 66 0.30 -1.39 -7.26
C ALA A 66 1.58 -0.96 -7.98
N HIS A 67 2.68 -0.86 -7.24
CA HIS A 67 3.97 -0.44 -7.79
C HIS A 67 4.61 -1.51 -8.68
N LEU A 68 4.43 -2.79 -8.41
CA LEU A 68 4.87 -3.87 -9.30
C LEU A 68 4.16 -3.82 -10.66
N LEU A 69 2.87 -3.49 -10.67
CA LEU A 69 2.09 -3.38 -11.91
C LEU A 69 2.44 -2.12 -12.72
N ALA A 70 2.82 -1.04 -12.03
CA ALA A 70 3.09 0.26 -12.66
C ALA A 70 4.55 0.47 -13.08
N ASN A 71 5.48 -0.36 -12.61
CA ASN A 71 6.92 -0.17 -12.83
C ASN A 71 7.57 -1.42 -13.41
N GLY A 72 8.41 -1.25 -14.42
CA GLY A 72 9.02 -2.37 -15.17
C GLY A 72 10.53 -2.48 -15.05
N THR A 73 11.20 -1.78 -14.13
CA THR A 73 12.66 -1.91 -13.95
C THR A 73 13.03 -2.94 -12.90
N LEU A 74 14.22 -3.52 -13.01
CA LEU A 74 14.75 -4.51 -12.07
C LEU A 74 14.76 -3.98 -10.62
N ALA A 75 15.15 -2.71 -10.42
CA ALA A 75 15.20 -2.10 -9.09
C ALA A 75 13.81 -2.06 -8.44
N HIS A 76 12.78 -1.65 -9.20
CA HIS A 76 11.39 -1.65 -8.73
C HIS A 76 10.89 -3.07 -8.45
N MET A 77 11.19 -4.03 -9.34
CA MET A 77 10.79 -5.42 -9.14
C MET A 77 11.37 -6.00 -7.86
N LEU A 78 12.67 -5.81 -7.61
CA LEU A 78 13.32 -6.31 -6.39
C LEU A 78 12.74 -5.67 -5.12
N LEU A 79 12.55 -4.34 -5.13
CA LEU A 79 12.02 -3.62 -3.99
C LEU A 79 10.58 -4.04 -3.67
N PHE A 80 9.69 -3.93 -4.66
CA PHE A 80 8.26 -4.16 -4.41
C PHE A 80 7.89 -5.64 -4.29
N ALA A 81 8.61 -6.56 -4.95
CA ALA A 81 8.42 -7.99 -4.76
C ALA A 81 8.86 -8.43 -3.36
N SER A 82 9.98 -7.90 -2.84
CA SER A 82 10.40 -8.20 -1.46
C SER A 82 9.40 -7.68 -0.43
N MET A 83 8.86 -6.46 -0.60
CA MET A 83 7.82 -5.89 0.26
C MET A 83 6.51 -6.67 0.18
N LEU A 84 6.13 -7.10 -1.02
CA LEU A 84 4.93 -7.93 -1.23
C LEU A 84 5.09 -9.28 -0.53
N LEU A 85 6.20 -9.96 -0.73
CA LEU A 85 6.49 -11.25 -0.08
C LEU A 85 6.47 -11.11 1.43
N TRP A 86 7.18 -10.11 1.97
CA TRP A 86 7.21 -9.84 3.40
C TRP A 86 5.79 -9.62 3.96
N SER A 87 5.00 -8.78 3.30
CA SER A 87 3.63 -8.48 3.74
C SER A 87 2.71 -9.70 3.69
N VAL A 88 2.85 -10.58 2.67
CA VAL A 88 2.10 -11.84 2.57
C VAL A 88 2.44 -12.77 3.72
N LEU A 89 3.73 -12.95 4.01
CA LEU A 89 4.20 -13.81 5.10
C LEU A 89 3.75 -13.27 6.47
N LEU A 90 3.90 -11.95 6.68
CA LEU A 90 3.48 -11.30 7.91
C LEU A 90 1.96 -11.39 8.11
N PHE A 91 1.17 -11.22 7.04
CA PHE A 91 -0.29 -11.36 7.11
C PHE A 91 -0.70 -12.78 7.53
N LYS A 92 -0.08 -13.81 6.92
CA LYS A 92 -0.32 -15.21 7.29
C LYS A 92 0.05 -15.48 8.76
N ALA A 93 1.20 -15.01 9.20
CA ALA A 93 1.66 -15.16 10.59
C ALA A 93 0.72 -14.45 11.59
N SER A 94 0.26 -13.24 11.25
CA SER A 94 -0.67 -12.47 12.08
C SER A 94 -2.03 -13.18 12.20
N ARG A 95 -2.58 -13.68 11.11
CA ARG A 95 -3.83 -14.46 11.11
C ARG A 95 -3.70 -15.77 11.92
N ALA A 96 -2.56 -16.45 11.81
CA ALA A 96 -2.30 -17.67 12.59
C ALA A 96 -2.19 -17.35 14.09
N ARG A 97 -1.59 -16.22 14.47
CA ARG A 97 -1.52 -15.75 15.85
C ARG A 97 -2.92 -15.42 16.40
N ASP A 98 -3.75 -14.69 15.63
CA ASP A 98 -5.12 -14.38 16.02
C ASP A 98 -5.92 -15.65 16.30
N LYS A 99 -5.81 -16.64 15.41
CA LYS A 99 -6.48 -17.93 15.59
C LYS A 99 -6.04 -18.65 16.86
N ARG A 100 -4.73 -18.66 17.16
CA ARG A 100 -4.21 -19.28 18.40
C ARG A 100 -4.66 -18.56 19.65
N ASN A 101 -4.70 -17.24 19.61
CA ASN A 101 -5.06 -16.38 20.73
C ASN A 101 -6.58 -16.16 20.84
N GLN A 102 -7.37 -16.73 19.94
CA GLN A 102 -8.83 -16.50 19.87
C GLN A 102 -9.19 -15.01 19.88
N THR A 103 -8.40 -14.20 19.16
CA THR A 103 -8.55 -12.74 19.13
C THR A 103 -9.91 -12.34 18.59
N VAL A 104 -10.68 -11.59 19.39
CA VAL A 104 -11.96 -11.00 18.99
C VAL A 104 -11.75 -9.53 18.64
N TYR A 105 -12.22 -9.14 17.47
CA TYR A 105 -12.18 -7.76 17.02
C TYR A 105 -13.50 -7.06 17.33
N ALA A 106 -13.42 -5.85 17.89
CA ALA A 106 -14.61 -5.06 18.17
C ALA A 106 -15.38 -4.75 16.87
N PRO A 107 -16.72 -4.80 16.88
CA PRO A 107 -17.52 -4.47 15.71
C PRO A 107 -17.31 -3.01 15.30
N GLY A 108 -17.37 -2.78 13.99
CA GLY A 108 -17.31 -1.43 13.44
C GLY A 108 -18.68 -0.76 13.38
N ASN A 109 -18.68 0.57 13.28
CA ASN A 109 -19.88 1.36 13.01
C ASN A 109 -19.74 2.15 11.69
N LEU A 110 -20.86 2.59 11.15
CA LEU A 110 -20.91 3.27 9.86
C LEU A 110 -20.19 4.62 9.89
N ALA A 111 -20.38 5.42 10.91
CA ALA A 111 -19.80 6.77 11.01
C ALA A 111 -18.26 6.71 11.00
N SER A 112 -17.66 5.84 11.84
CA SER A 112 -16.20 5.63 11.85
C SER A 112 -15.68 5.06 10.52
N THR A 113 -16.49 4.26 9.82
CA THR A 113 -16.10 3.70 8.52
C THR A 113 -16.09 4.78 7.45
N ILE A 114 -17.11 5.65 7.40
CA ILE A 114 -17.15 6.79 6.49
C ILE A 114 -15.94 7.71 6.75
N LEU A 115 -15.72 8.09 7.99
CA LEU A 115 -14.57 8.91 8.39
C LEU A 115 -13.23 8.29 7.95
N THR A 116 -13.09 6.96 8.06
CA THR A 116 -11.90 6.23 7.61
C THR A 116 -11.69 6.38 6.10
N VAL A 117 -12.75 6.26 5.32
CA VAL A 117 -12.68 6.39 3.85
C VAL A 117 -12.34 7.83 3.46
N GLU A 118 -12.96 8.82 4.12
CA GLU A 118 -12.70 10.25 3.87
C GLU A 118 -11.24 10.60 4.18
N ILE A 119 -10.71 10.20 5.34
CA ILE A 119 -9.31 10.41 5.71
C ILE A 119 -8.38 9.73 4.68
N GLY A 120 -8.66 8.48 4.31
CA GLY A 120 -7.86 7.75 3.33
C GLY A 120 -7.86 8.43 1.96
N LEU A 121 -9.00 8.96 1.52
CA LEU A 121 -9.11 9.71 0.27
C LEU A 121 -8.31 11.01 0.31
N VAL A 122 -8.45 11.79 1.38
CA VAL A 122 -7.70 13.04 1.56
C VAL A 122 -6.19 12.77 1.59
N MET A 123 -5.75 11.78 2.34
CA MET A 123 -4.34 11.37 2.38
C MET A 123 -3.84 10.97 0.99
N TRP A 124 -4.63 10.23 0.23
CA TRP A 124 -4.27 9.82 -1.11
C TRP A 124 -4.15 11.00 -2.06
N LEU A 125 -5.11 11.94 -2.05
CA LEU A 125 -5.06 13.16 -2.87
C LEU A 125 -3.83 14.00 -2.58
N ILE A 126 -3.51 14.23 -1.30
CA ILE A 126 -2.30 14.96 -0.89
C ILE A 126 -1.06 14.23 -1.38
N PHE A 127 -1.04 12.90 -1.24
CA PHE A 127 0.13 12.11 -1.59
C PHE A 127 0.40 12.10 -3.08
N ILE A 128 -0.60 11.84 -3.92
CA ILE A 128 -0.41 11.80 -5.38
C ILE A 128 -0.22 13.19 -5.99
N GLY A 129 -0.86 14.23 -5.42
CA GLY A 129 -0.79 15.60 -5.94
C GLY A 129 0.50 16.32 -5.58
N TRP A 130 1.13 15.99 -4.46
CA TRP A 130 2.30 16.72 -3.98
C TRP A 130 3.37 15.86 -3.32
N ALA A 131 3.01 15.07 -2.29
CA ALA A 131 4.00 14.42 -1.43
C ALA A 131 4.84 13.37 -2.17
N HIS A 132 4.26 12.64 -3.13
CA HIS A 132 4.97 11.64 -3.92
C HIS A 132 6.08 12.28 -4.76
N GLY A 133 5.78 13.39 -5.45
CA GLY A 133 6.78 14.13 -6.22
C GLY A 133 7.92 14.67 -5.37
N TRP A 134 7.60 15.19 -4.19
CA TRP A 134 8.59 15.70 -3.25
C TRP A 134 9.47 14.60 -2.63
N LEU A 135 8.89 13.46 -2.24
CA LEU A 135 9.61 12.36 -1.60
C LEU A 135 10.43 11.51 -2.58
N VAL A 136 9.88 11.23 -3.76
CA VAL A 136 10.42 10.24 -4.70
C VAL A 136 11.04 10.90 -5.92
N GLY A 137 10.78 12.18 -6.16
CA GLY A 137 11.27 12.94 -7.32
C GLY A 137 10.54 12.59 -8.62
N VAL A 138 9.40 11.88 -8.56
CA VAL A 138 8.58 11.52 -9.72
C VAL A 138 7.17 12.06 -9.53
N GLN A 139 6.73 12.93 -10.42
CA GLN A 139 5.36 13.39 -10.44
C GLN A 139 4.44 12.27 -10.91
N VAL A 140 3.35 12.06 -10.20
CA VAL A 140 2.34 11.02 -10.50
C VAL A 140 1.25 11.59 -11.40
N MET A 141 0.83 12.82 -11.10
CA MET A 141 -0.09 13.59 -11.94
C MET A 141 0.67 14.62 -12.75
N PRO A 142 0.27 14.87 -14.01
CA PRO A 142 0.87 15.91 -14.86
C PRO A 142 0.60 17.31 -14.32
#